data_be25583fb4c4aa01ad584ee41e54282c
#
_entry.id   be25583fb4c4aa01ad584ee41e54282c
#
_cell.length_a   1.000
_cell.length_b   1.000
_cell.length_c   1.000
_cell.angle_alpha   90.00
_cell.angle_beta   90.00
_cell.angle_gamma   90.00
#
_symmetry.space_group_name_H-M   'P 1'
#
loop_
_entity.id
_entity.type
_entity.pdbx_description
1 polymer ?
#
loop_
_entity_poly.entity_id
_entity_poly.type
_entity_poly.pdbx_seq_one_letter_code
_entity_poly.pdbx_strand_id
1 'polypeptide(L)'
;MSTMLQNIPTHVIAGPLGAGKTSLIKHLFTQRPANERWAVLINEFGQIGLDAALLTLDDDGIAIGEVAGGCLCCVNGAPFQIGLGRLLRKAKPDRLFIEPSGLGHPAQLLAQLRQAPWQTVLAVQPCVLVLDAQALAAGRPLPDAQREALASAGLLVLNKEEGLDAAQRSVIENTLPACEVYWTRQAQLPLVRLPGFGAQAGSPVDNFEVPKGLTQIPAIWSDPCVPICLHQAQEGGWSIGWRWHPSQQFDPALLRQWLQGLDWRRAKLVIHSADGWVSANAVVNTMLTWQPSEWRRDSRIELIFSEEKDVAELQKTLAACRQ
;
A
#
# COMPACT_ATOMS: atom_id res chain seq x y z
N MET A 1 -14.51 2.33 -30.72
CA MET A 1 -14.30 0.93 -30.42
C MET A 1 -13.73 0.84 -29.01
N SER A 2 -14.45 0.22 -28.08
CA SER A 2 -13.99 0.08 -26.68
C SER A 2 -12.91 -1.00 -26.66
N THR A 3 -11.68 -0.63 -26.38
CA THR A 3 -10.57 -1.58 -26.20
C THR A 3 -10.85 -2.38 -24.93
N MET A 4 -11.11 -3.67 -25.05
CA MET A 4 -11.31 -4.55 -23.91
C MET A 4 -9.98 -4.83 -23.23
N LEU A 5 -9.99 -4.75 -21.91
CA LEU A 5 -8.83 -5.01 -21.06
C LEU A 5 -8.70 -6.52 -20.85
N GLN A 6 -7.55 -7.10 -21.19
CA GLN A 6 -7.32 -8.55 -21.08
C GLN A 6 -5.87 -8.88 -20.85
N ASN A 7 -5.65 -9.96 -20.07
CA ASN A 7 -4.33 -10.51 -19.80
C ASN A 7 -3.31 -9.45 -19.39
N ILE A 8 -3.73 -8.46 -18.59
CA ILE A 8 -2.87 -7.39 -18.11
C ILE A 8 -1.82 -8.02 -17.18
N PRO A 9 -0.53 -7.99 -17.52
CA PRO A 9 0.52 -8.46 -16.64
C PRO A 9 0.40 -7.76 -15.27
N THR A 10 0.16 -8.56 -14.23
CA THR A 10 -0.15 -8.06 -12.89
C THR A 10 0.88 -8.56 -11.89
N HIS A 11 1.63 -7.64 -11.30
CA HIS A 11 2.70 -7.91 -10.35
C HIS A 11 2.25 -7.56 -8.93
N VAL A 12 2.24 -8.55 -8.05
CA VAL A 12 2.01 -8.35 -6.61
C VAL A 12 3.37 -8.17 -5.93
N ILE A 13 3.57 -6.99 -5.33
CA ILE A 13 4.79 -6.63 -4.59
C ILE A 13 4.45 -6.67 -3.10
N ALA A 14 4.72 -7.81 -2.47
CA ALA A 14 4.39 -8.08 -1.08
C ALA A 14 5.61 -7.98 -0.17
N GLY A 15 5.40 -8.12 1.14
CA GLY A 15 6.45 -8.10 2.17
C GLY A 15 6.02 -7.38 3.44
N PRO A 16 6.76 -7.55 4.54
CA PRO A 16 6.45 -6.93 5.82
C PRO A 16 6.39 -5.41 5.78
N LEU A 17 5.83 -4.82 6.82
CA LEU A 17 5.83 -3.36 7.01
C LEU A 17 7.27 -2.84 7.07
N GLY A 18 7.56 -1.79 6.31
CA GLY A 18 8.88 -1.15 6.30
C GLY A 18 9.95 -1.89 5.49
N ALA A 19 9.65 -3.02 4.83
CA ALA A 19 10.62 -3.76 4.01
C ALA A 19 11.07 -3.00 2.74
N GLY A 20 10.29 -2.01 2.26
CA GLY A 20 10.64 -1.20 1.09
C GLY A 20 9.79 -1.47 -0.14
N LYS A 21 8.59 -2.05 -0.02
CA LYS A 21 7.66 -2.32 -1.14
C LYS A 21 7.39 -1.10 -2.00
N THR A 22 6.92 -0.01 -1.38
CA THR A 22 6.62 1.25 -2.08
C THR A 22 7.85 1.84 -2.75
N SER A 23 9.02 1.73 -2.11
CA SER A 23 10.30 2.18 -2.69
C SER A 23 10.66 1.36 -3.93
N LEU A 24 10.45 0.03 -3.88
CA LEU A 24 10.66 -0.86 -5.02
C LEU A 24 9.75 -0.48 -6.19
N ILE A 25 8.45 -0.29 -5.92
CA ILE A 25 7.49 0.13 -6.95
C ILE A 25 7.91 1.46 -7.57
N LYS A 26 8.25 2.46 -6.76
CA LYS A 26 8.74 3.75 -7.26
C LYS A 26 9.97 3.58 -8.15
N HIS A 27 10.94 2.78 -7.73
CA HIS A 27 12.13 2.51 -8.54
C HIS A 27 11.81 1.79 -9.86
N LEU A 28 10.90 0.80 -9.85
CA LEU A 28 10.46 0.16 -11.08
C LEU A 28 9.79 1.15 -12.04
N PHE A 29 9.00 2.09 -11.52
CA PHE A 29 8.32 3.11 -12.33
C PHE A 29 9.29 4.06 -13.02
N THR A 30 10.47 4.36 -12.45
CA THR A 30 11.50 5.15 -13.14
C THR A 30 12.07 4.44 -14.37
N GLN A 31 11.88 3.13 -14.49
CA GLN A 31 12.34 2.31 -15.60
C GLN A 31 11.22 1.97 -16.61
N ARG A 32 10.03 2.55 -16.43
CA ARG A 32 8.86 2.28 -17.27
C ARG A 32 9.15 2.60 -18.74
N PRO A 33 8.85 1.68 -19.68
CA PRO A 33 8.90 1.98 -21.10
C PRO A 33 7.92 3.12 -21.46
N ALA A 34 8.36 4.06 -22.27
CA ALA A 34 7.57 5.24 -22.63
C ALA A 34 6.25 4.89 -23.37
N ASN A 35 6.18 3.73 -24.00
CA ASN A 35 5.01 3.24 -24.73
C ASN A 35 4.06 2.37 -23.88
N GLU A 36 4.37 2.13 -22.59
CA GLU A 36 3.49 1.39 -21.67
C GLU A 36 2.79 2.34 -20.69
N ARG A 37 1.51 2.12 -20.46
CA ARG A 37 0.73 2.75 -19.38
C ARG A 37 0.76 1.82 -18.18
N TRP A 38 1.27 2.28 -17.07
CA TRP A 38 1.31 1.51 -15.84
C TRP A 38 0.30 2.04 -14.84
N ALA A 39 -0.24 1.13 -14.05
CA ALA A 39 -1.08 1.47 -12.93
C ALA A 39 -0.59 0.78 -11.66
N VAL A 40 -0.79 1.41 -10.53
CA VAL A 40 -0.54 0.79 -9.23
C VAL A 40 -1.78 0.88 -8.36
N LEU A 41 -2.14 -0.24 -7.75
CA LEU A 41 -3.16 -0.34 -6.71
C LEU A 41 -2.46 -0.56 -5.38
N ILE A 42 -2.57 0.41 -4.48
CA ILE A 42 -2.00 0.33 -3.14
C ILE A 42 -3.11 0.00 -2.16
N ASN A 43 -2.95 -1.12 -1.47
CA ASN A 43 -3.83 -1.56 -0.40
C ASN A 43 -3.02 -1.62 0.90
N GLU A 44 -2.95 -0.50 1.59
CA GLU A 44 -2.22 -0.37 2.85
C GLU A 44 -3.13 -0.65 4.04
N PHE A 45 -2.54 -1.19 5.12
CA PHE A 45 -3.22 -1.35 6.40
C PHE A 45 -3.65 0.01 6.94
N GLY A 46 -4.95 0.14 7.18
CA GLY A 46 -5.57 1.38 7.59
C GLY A 46 -6.82 1.67 6.78
N GLN A 47 -7.83 2.18 7.47
CA GLN A 47 -9.16 2.34 6.87
C GLN A 47 -9.31 3.63 6.07
N ILE A 48 -8.26 4.41 5.92
CA ILE A 48 -8.38 5.80 5.46
C ILE A 48 -7.72 6.08 4.11
N GLY A 49 -6.99 5.11 3.54
CA GLY A 49 -6.47 5.24 2.17
C GLY A 49 -5.64 6.52 1.92
N LEU A 50 -4.61 6.73 2.74
CA LEU A 50 -3.76 7.91 2.66
C LEU A 50 -2.63 7.81 1.63
N ASP A 51 -2.30 6.59 1.17
CA ASP A 51 -1.15 6.42 0.29
C ASP A 51 -1.32 7.05 -1.08
N ALA A 52 -2.54 7.06 -1.62
CA ALA A 52 -2.80 7.78 -2.88
C ALA A 52 -2.70 9.30 -2.73
N ALA A 53 -3.02 9.83 -1.53
CA ALA A 53 -2.83 11.25 -1.24
C ALA A 53 -1.36 11.62 -1.03
N LEU A 54 -0.50 10.62 -0.74
CA LEU A 54 0.94 10.81 -0.51
C LEU A 54 1.80 10.50 -1.75
N LEU A 55 1.26 9.73 -2.69
CA LEU A 55 1.88 9.45 -3.98
C LEU A 55 1.22 10.36 -5.01
N THR A 56 1.60 11.63 -5.05
CA THR A 56 1.22 12.53 -6.13
C THR A 56 1.69 11.97 -7.45
N LEU A 57 0.78 11.89 -8.40
CA LEU A 57 1.04 11.54 -9.78
C LEU A 57 1.87 12.62 -10.44
N ASP A 58 2.95 12.22 -11.07
CA ASP A 58 3.55 13.00 -12.13
C ASP A 58 2.65 12.98 -13.37
N ASP A 59 2.75 14.04 -14.21
CA ASP A 59 2.08 14.20 -15.51
C ASP A 59 2.40 13.07 -16.52
N ASP A 60 3.19 12.08 -16.15
CA ASP A 60 3.75 11.02 -16.99
C ASP A 60 2.84 9.82 -17.25
N GLY A 61 1.53 9.89 -16.97
CA GLY A 61 0.60 8.83 -17.36
C GLY A 61 0.57 7.61 -16.45
N ILE A 62 1.03 7.72 -15.20
CA ILE A 62 0.91 6.71 -14.16
C ILE A 62 -0.43 6.88 -13.45
N ALA A 63 -1.28 5.86 -13.44
CA ALA A 63 -2.54 5.89 -12.71
C ALA A 63 -2.40 5.19 -11.35
N ILE A 64 -2.70 5.90 -10.28
CA ILE A 64 -2.77 5.32 -8.94
C ILE A 64 -4.21 5.10 -8.55
N GLY A 65 -4.52 3.88 -8.13
CA GLY A 65 -5.78 3.50 -7.52
C GLY A 65 -5.57 3.23 -6.05
N GLU A 66 -6.53 3.69 -5.26
CA GLU A 66 -6.61 3.46 -3.84
C GLU A 66 -7.83 2.62 -3.51
N VAL A 67 -7.66 1.65 -2.62
CA VAL A 67 -8.78 0.98 -1.97
C VAL A 67 -8.97 1.59 -0.60
N ALA A 68 -10.01 2.40 -0.46
CA ALA A 68 -10.40 2.94 0.83
C ALA A 68 -11.09 1.86 1.67
N GLY A 69 -10.54 1.60 2.83
CA GLY A 69 -11.18 0.79 3.87
C GLY A 69 -11.02 -0.71 3.70
N GLY A 70 -10.30 -1.29 4.60
CA GLY A 70 -10.34 -2.70 4.83
C GLY A 70 -8.98 -3.30 5.08
N CYS A 71 -8.92 -4.03 6.19
CA CYS A 71 -7.89 -5.02 6.38
C CYS A 71 -7.99 -6.10 5.30
N LEU A 72 -6.97 -6.87 5.23
CA LEU A 72 -6.80 -7.98 4.30
C LEU A 72 -7.77 -9.14 4.46
N CYS A 73 -8.52 -9.25 5.57
CA CYS A 73 -9.74 -10.05 5.61
C CYS A 73 -10.77 -9.57 4.58
N CYS A 74 -10.57 -8.40 3.98
CA CYS A 74 -11.40 -7.82 2.93
C CYS A 74 -10.76 -7.84 1.53
N VAL A 75 -9.73 -8.63 1.28
CA VAL A 75 -9.28 -8.89 -0.10
C VAL A 75 -10.46 -9.49 -0.90
N ASN A 76 -11.32 -10.26 -0.23
CA ASN A 76 -12.62 -10.70 -0.75
C ASN A 76 -13.71 -9.62 -0.65
N GLY A 77 -13.39 -8.42 -0.12
CA GLY A 77 -14.36 -7.37 0.12
C GLY A 77 -14.70 -6.57 -1.14
N ALA A 78 -15.95 -6.15 -1.23
CA ALA A 78 -16.44 -5.26 -2.27
C ALA A 78 -15.55 -4.02 -2.51
N PRO A 79 -14.94 -3.37 -1.50
CA PRO A 79 -14.07 -2.21 -1.73
C PRO A 79 -12.86 -2.48 -2.63
N PHE A 80 -12.16 -3.60 -2.44
CA PHE A 80 -11.02 -3.97 -3.27
C PHE A 80 -11.44 -4.20 -4.72
N GLN A 81 -12.49 -5.00 -4.93
CA GLN A 81 -12.98 -5.30 -6.28
C GLN A 81 -13.43 -4.04 -7.01
N ILE A 82 -14.11 -3.12 -6.31
CA ILE A 82 -14.55 -1.84 -6.86
C ILE A 82 -13.36 -0.94 -7.20
N GLY A 83 -12.40 -0.82 -6.29
CA GLY A 83 -11.20 -0.01 -6.47
C GLY A 83 -10.39 -0.49 -7.68
N LEU A 84 -10.13 -1.79 -7.75
CA LEU A 84 -9.43 -2.41 -8.87
C LEU A 84 -10.20 -2.23 -10.18
N GLY A 85 -11.51 -2.49 -10.19
CA GLY A 85 -12.33 -2.30 -11.38
C GLY A 85 -12.40 -0.85 -11.86
N ARG A 86 -12.41 0.13 -10.96
CA ARG A 86 -12.34 1.57 -11.30
C ARG A 86 -11.00 1.95 -11.89
N LEU A 87 -9.91 1.50 -11.25
CA LEU A 87 -8.56 1.75 -11.73
C LEU A 87 -8.38 1.23 -13.16
N LEU A 88 -8.73 -0.02 -13.39
CA LEU A 88 -8.62 -0.65 -14.70
C LEU A 88 -9.42 0.07 -15.78
N ARG A 89 -10.67 0.48 -15.50
CA ARG A 89 -11.49 1.23 -16.45
C ARG A 89 -10.94 2.61 -16.77
N LYS A 90 -10.44 3.31 -15.75
CA LYS A 90 -9.94 4.69 -15.90
C LYS A 90 -8.57 4.72 -16.58
N ALA A 91 -7.65 3.89 -16.10
CA ALA A 91 -6.27 3.91 -16.55
C ALA A 91 -6.03 3.10 -17.82
N LYS A 92 -6.82 2.02 -18.06
CA LYS A 92 -6.59 1.06 -19.14
C LYS A 92 -5.12 0.69 -19.25
N PRO A 93 -4.51 0.17 -18.17
CA PRO A 93 -3.07 -0.02 -18.11
C PRO A 93 -2.62 -1.19 -18.96
N ASP A 94 -1.40 -1.09 -19.47
CA ASP A 94 -0.70 -2.17 -20.13
C ASP A 94 0.00 -3.09 -19.11
N ARG A 95 0.19 -2.60 -17.88
CA ARG A 95 0.75 -3.34 -16.74
C ARG A 95 0.20 -2.82 -15.41
N LEU A 96 -0.10 -3.73 -14.50
CA LEU A 96 -0.64 -3.42 -13.17
C LEU A 96 0.33 -3.88 -12.07
N PHE A 97 0.55 -3.02 -11.10
CA PHE A 97 1.21 -3.35 -9.84
C PHE A 97 0.20 -3.31 -8.70
N ILE A 98 0.30 -4.25 -7.78
CA ILE A 98 -0.53 -4.27 -6.57
C ILE A 98 0.40 -4.37 -5.36
N GLU A 99 0.32 -3.37 -4.49
CA GLU A 99 0.99 -3.37 -3.20
C GLU A 99 -0.02 -3.73 -2.11
N PRO A 100 -0.01 -4.97 -1.60
CA PRO A 100 -0.80 -5.31 -0.43
C PRO A 100 -0.20 -4.70 0.83
N SER A 101 -1.01 -4.54 1.86
CA SER A 101 -0.55 -4.13 3.19
C SER A 101 0.58 -5.02 3.70
N GLY A 102 1.55 -4.42 4.40
CA GLY A 102 2.62 -5.17 5.03
C GLY A 102 2.18 -6.11 6.16
N LEU A 103 0.94 -5.95 6.65
CA LEU A 103 0.32 -6.83 7.65
C LEU A 103 -0.69 -7.81 7.03
N GLY A 104 -0.74 -7.87 5.72
CA GLY A 104 -1.74 -8.64 5.02
C GLY A 104 -1.34 -10.04 4.61
N HIS A 105 -2.27 -10.77 3.94
CA HIS A 105 -2.12 -12.15 3.48
C HIS A 105 -1.89 -12.21 1.94
N PRO A 106 -0.67 -12.05 1.44
CA PRO A 106 -0.40 -12.01 0.00
C PRO A 106 -0.84 -13.27 -0.74
N ALA A 107 -0.75 -14.44 -0.10
CA ALA A 107 -1.18 -15.70 -0.70
C ALA A 107 -2.70 -15.71 -1.00
N GLN A 108 -3.51 -15.19 -0.11
CA GLN A 108 -4.97 -15.05 -0.33
C GLN A 108 -5.27 -14.06 -1.45
N LEU A 109 -4.54 -12.92 -1.50
CA LEU A 109 -4.67 -11.96 -2.58
C LEU A 109 -4.36 -12.60 -3.95
N LEU A 110 -3.25 -13.32 -4.07
CA LEU A 110 -2.87 -14.02 -5.30
C LEU A 110 -3.93 -15.04 -5.73
N ALA A 111 -4.47 -15.81 -4.78
CA ALA A 111 -5.54 -16.77 -5.05
C ALA A 111 -6.79 -16.06 -5.60
N GLN A 112 -7.19 -14.94 -5.01
CA GLN A 112 -8.33 -14.16 -5.45
C GLN A 112 -8.15 -13.56 -6.85
N LEU A 113 -6.99 -12.98 -7.14
CA LEU A 113 -6.70 -12.38 -8.45
C LEU A 113 -6.70 -13.43 -9.58
N ARG A 114 -6.51 -14.71 -9.26
CA ARG A 114 -6.55 -15.84 -10.20
C ARG A 114 -7.95 -16.45 -10.38
N GLN A 115 -8.96 -15.90 -9.70
CA GLN A 115 -10.35 -16.35 -9.78
C GLN A 115 -11.24 -15.33 -10.50
N ALA A 116 -12.49 -15.72 -10.77
CA ALA A 116 -13.49 -14.78 -11.28
C ALA A 116 -13.71 -13.62 -10.28
N PRO A 117 -13.87 -12.38 -10.73
CA PRO A 117 -13.98 -11.95 -12.13
C PRO A 117 -12.64 -11.62 -12.82
N TRP A 118 -11.49 -11.78 -12.13
CA TRP A 118 -10.20 -11.24 -12.54
C TRP A 118 -9.41 -12.16 -13.49
N GLN A 119 -9.66 -13.46 -13.46
CA GLN A 119 -8.86 -14.48 -14.17
C GLN A 119 -8.73 -14.26 -15.70
N THR A 120 -9.68 -13.56 -16.33
CA THR A 120 -9.65 -13.24 -17.75
C THR A 120 -9.08 -11.86 -18.05
N VAL A 121 -8.99 -11.00 -17.04
CA VAL A 121 -8.54 -9.62 -17.16
C VAL A 121 -7.06 -9.49 -16.78
N LEU A 122 -6.63 -10.23 -15.77
CA LEU A 122 -5.31 -10.13 -15.16
C LEU A 122 -4.47 -11.38 -15.47
N ALA A 123 -3.27 -11.18 -15.98
CA ALA A 123 -2.24 -12.21 -16.06
C ALA A 123 -1.34 -12.09 -14.83
N VAL A 124 -1.75 -12.73 -13.73
CA VAL A 124 -1.04 -12.64 -12.44
C VAL A 124 0.31 -13.32 -12.51
N GLN A 125 1.37 -12.54 -12.40
CA GLN A 125 2.76 -13.00 -12.42
C GLN A 125 3.17 -13.61 -11.09
N PRO A 126 4.29 -14.36 -11.01
CA PRO A 126 4.85 -14.81 -9.75
C PRO A 126 5.11 -13.64 -8.80
N CYS A 127 4.79 -13.83 -7.52
CA CYS A 127 4.87 -12.77 -6.51
C CYS A 127 6.31 -12.32 -6.28
N VAL A 128 6.51 -11.01 -6.13
CA VAL A 128 7.76 -10.43 -5.61
C VAL A 128 7.58 -10.18 -4.12
N LEU A 129 8.41 -10.82 -3.30
CA LEU A 129 8.37 -10.64 -1.86
C LEU A 129 9.61 -9.84 -1.40
N VAL A 130 9.37 -8.64 -0.89
CA VAL A 130 10.42 -7.73 -0.40
C VAL A 130 10.64 -7.99 1.08
N LEU A 131 11.86 -8.33 1.47
CA LEU A 131 12.24 -8.65 2.84
C LEU A 131 13.32 -7.68 3.33
N ASP A 132 13.29 -7.36 4.62
CA ASP A 132 14.32 -6.56 5.29
C ASP A 132 15.46 -7.48 5.70
N ALA A 133 16.59 -7.41 4.99
CA ALA A 133 17.74 -8.28 5.21
C ALA A 133 18.39 -8.04 6.57
N GLN A 134 18.43 -6.81 7.09
CA GLN A 134 18.94 -6.52 8.43
C GLN A 134 18.04 -7.11 9.51
N ALA A 135 16.72 -7.08 9.31
CA ALA A 135 15.77 -7.69 10.22
C ALA A 135 15.97 -9.22 10.28
N LEU A 136 16.17 -9.86 9.13
CA LEU A 136 16.47 -11.30 9.05
C LEU A 136 17.81 -11.65 9.70
N ALA A 137 18.87 -10.88 9.43
CA ALA A 137 20.18 -11.05 10.07
C ALA A 137 20.11 -10.91 11.60
N ALA A 138 19.22 -10.04 12.09
CA ALA A 138 18.95 -9.87 13.53
C ALA A 138 18.05 -10.97 14.12
N GLY A 139 17.69 -12.01 13.35
CA GLY A 139 16.85 -13.12 13.79
C GLY A 139 15.39 -12.74 14.02
N ARG A 140 14.90 -11.63 13.48
CA ARG A 140 13.49 -11.25 13.60
C ARG A 140 12.63 -12.18 12.74
N PRO A 141 11.62 -12.85 13.32
CA PRO A 141 10.76 -13.75 12.58
C PRO A 141 9.89 -12.97 11.57
N LEU A 142 9.61 -13.59 10.44
CA LEU A 142 8.59 -13.09 9.53
C LEU A 142 7.20 -13.34 10.14
N PRO A 143 6.25 -12.40 10.00
CA PRO A 143 4.85 -12.64 10.31
C PRO A 143 4.31 -13.85 9.56
N ASP A 144 3.37 -14.60 10.16
CA ASP A 144 2.88 -15.88 9.60
C ASP A 144 2.33 -15.71 8.18
N ALA A 145 1.54 -14.68 7.94
CA ALA A 145 1.02 -14.37 6.61
C ALA A 145 2.11 -14.12 5.55
N GLN A 146 3.24 -13.55 5.94
CA GLN A 146 4.38 -13.31 5.05
C GLN A 146 5.19 -14.60 4.85
N ARG A 147 5.25 -15.46 5.87
CA ARG A 147 5.88 -16.78 5.78
C ARG A 147 5.11 -17.70 4.82
N GLU A 148 3.78 -17.69 4.87
CA GLU A 148 2.95 -18.40 3.89
C GLU A 148 3.19 -17.90 2.47
N ALA A 149 3.40 -16.61 2.28
CA ALA A 149 3.65 -16.02 0.97
C ALA A 149 4.99 -16.45 0.35
N LEU A 150 5.97 -16.90 1.14
CA LEU A 150 7.24 -17.41 0.63
C LEU A 150 7.04 -18.55 -0.37
N ALA A 151 6.07 -19.44 -0.14
CA ALA A 151 5.77 -20.57 -1.04
C ALA A 151 5.24 -20.11 -2.42
N SER A 152 4.73 -18.88 -2.51
CA SER A 152 4.17 -18.29 -3.75
C SER A 152 5.11 -17.28 -4.40
N ALA A 153 6.28 -17.06 -3.80
CA ALA A 153 7.25 -16.10 -4.31
C ALA A 153 7.95 -16.63 -5.56
N GLY A 154 8.01 -15.81 -6.60
CA GLY A 154 8.85 -16.06 -7.77
C GLY A 154 10.18 -15.29 -7.71
N LEU A 155 10.25 -14.29 -6.84
CA LEU A 155 11.45 -13.51 -6.57
C LEU A 155 11.44 -13.02 -5.12
N LEU A 156 12.53 -13.23 -4.41
CA LEU A 156 12.79 -12.64 -3.10
C LEU A 156 13.74 -11.46 -3.27
N VAL A 157 13.29 -10.27 -2.91
CA VAL A 157 14.11 -9.06 -2.90
C VAL A 157 14.57 -8.80 -1.48
N LEU A 158 15.82 -9.10 -1.19
CA LEU A 158 16.46 -8.87 0.11
C LEU A 158 16.99 -7.44 0.14
N ASN A 159 16.16 -6.55 0.65
CA ASN A 159 16.45 -5.12 0.74
C ASN A 159 17.20 -4.77 2.03
N LYS A 160 17.87 -3.62 2.05
CA LYS A 160 18.67 -3.14 3.19
C LYS A 160 19.86 -4.09 3.50
N GLU A 161 20.57 -4.48 2.45
CA GLU A 161 21.74 -5.36 2.57
C GLU A 161 22.97 -4.69 3.17
N GLU A 162 22.90 -3.39 3.47
CA GLU A 162 24.03 -2.60 3.95
C GLU A 162 24.60 -3.18 5.24
N GLY A 163 25.91 -3.40 5.25
CA GLY A 163 26.64 -3.89 6.42
C GLY A 163 26.58 -5.40 6.64
N LEU A 164 25.87 -6.16 5.80
CA LEU A 164 25.85 -7.62 5.88
C LEU A 164 27.06 -8.26 5.18
N ASP A 165 27.76 -9.11 5.89
CA ASP A 165 28.85 -9.89 5.32
C ASP A 165 28.36 -11.14 4.56
N ALA A 166 29.28 -11.84 3.87
CA ALA A 166 28.95 -13.03 3.08
C ALA A 166 28.42 -14.20 3.93
N ALA A 167 28.88 -14.34 5.16
CA ALA A 167 28.42 -15.40 6.06
C ALA A 167 26.97 -15.16 6.49
N GLN A 168 26.65 -13.94 6.87
CA GLN A 168 25.29 -13.52 7.21
C GLN A 168 24.31 -13.70 6.03
N ARG A 169 24.73 -13.34 4.82
CA ARG A 169 23.91 -13.53 3.60
C ARG A 169 23.66 -15.03 3.36
N SER A 170 24.70 -15.86 3.48
CA SER A 170 24.55 -17.31 3.31
C SER A 170 23.60 -17.93 4.35
N VAL A 171 23.66 -17.48 5.60
CA VAL A 171 22.73 -17.93 6.64
C VAL A 171 21.30 -17.56 6.28
N ILE A 172 21.05 -16.32 5.83
CA ILE A 172 19.71 -15.87 5.40
C ILE A 172 19.21 -16.72 4.24
N GLU A 173 20.01 -16.90 3.19
CA GLU A 173 19.62 -17.68 2.00
C GLU A 173 19.28 -19.12 2.35
N ASN A 174 20.01 -19.75 3.26
CA ASN A 174 19.75 -21.11 3.71
C ASN A 174 18.44 -21.27 4.52
N THR A 175 17.88 -20.17 5.04
CA THR A 175 16.60 -20.19 5.77
C THR A 175 15.39 -19.92 4.85
N LEU A 176 15.64 -19.51 3.62
CA LEU A 176 14.61 -19.16 2.65
C LEU A 176 14.33 -20.35 1.71
N PRO A 177 13.14 -20.44 1.11
CA PRO A 177 12.84 -21.48 0.13
C PRO A 177 13.71 -21.32 -1.12
N ALA A 178 13.84 -22.40 -1.89
CA ALA A 178 14.52 -22.39 -3.18
C ALA A 178 13.74 -21.53 -4.18
N CYS A 179 14.13 -20.25 -4.28
CA CYS A 179 13.54 -19.23 -5.12
C CYS A 179 14.65 -18.30 -5.60
N GLU A 180 14.40 -17.57 -6.68
CA GLU A 180 15.34 -16.54 -7.13
C GLU A 180 15.48 -15.46 -6.04
N VAL A 181 16.72 -15.14 -5.67
CA VAL A 181 17.05 -14.12 -4.66
C VAL A 181 17.77 -12.96 -5.31
N TYR A 182 17.35 -11.74 -5.00
CA TYR A 182 18.01 -10.52 -5.42
C TYR A 182 18.33 -9.62 -4.23
N TRP A 183 19.61 -9.38 -3.99
CA TRP A 183 20.09 -8.50 -2.93
C TRP A 183 20.13 -7.06 -3.42
N THR A 184 19.69 -6.12 -2.60
CA THR A 184 19.64 -4.72 -2.99
C THR A 184 19.73 -3.76 -1.82
N ARG A 185 20.14 -2.56 -2.15
CA ARG A 185 20.07 -1.37 -1.29
C ARG A 185 18.95 -0.47 -1.80
N GLN A 186 18.23 0.17 -0.90
CA GLN A 186 17.18 1.14 -1.23
C GLN A 186 16.11 0.61 -2.21
N ALA A 187 15.89 -0.72 -2.18
CA ALA A 187 14.89 -1.40 -3.02
C ALA A 187 15.07 -1.18 -4.54
N GLN A 188 16.30 -1.11 -5.02
CA GLN A 188 16.61 -0.98 -6.44
C GLN A 188 16.58 -2.36 -7.10
N LEU A 189 15.68 -2.56 -8.06
CA LEU A 189 15.55 -3.81 -8.84
C LEU A 189 15.55 -3.45 -10.33
N PRO A 190 16.49 -4.00 -11.15
CA PRO A 190 16.41 -3.88 -12.59
C PRO A 190 15.12 -4.49 -13.13
N LEU A 191 14.45 -3.80 -14.03
CA LEU A 191 13.15 -4.20 -14.56
C LEU A 191 13.18 -5.60 -15.21
N VAL A 192 14.30 -5.98 -15.82
CA VAL A 192 14.50 -7.31 -16.44
C VAL A 192 14.48 -8.46 -15.41
N ARG A 193 14.65 -8.18 -14.12
CA ARG A 193 14.55 -9.16 -13.03
C ARG A 193 13.12 -9.32 -12.51
N LEU A 194 12.21 -8.45 -12.93
CA LEU A 194 10.82 -8.55 -12.52
C LEU A 194 10.18 -9.80 -13.16
N PRO A 195 9.68 -10.78 -12.40
CA PRO A 195 9.08 -11.99 -12.93
C PRO A 195 7.98 -11.68 -13.95
N GLY A 196 8.05 -12.28 -15.15
CA GLY A 196 7.08 -12.06 -16.22
C GLY A 196 7.14 -10.68 -16.88
N PHE A 197 8.20 -9.90 -16.71
CA PHE A 197 8.32 -8.61 -17.37
C PHE A 197 8.27 -8.71 -18.90
N GLY A 198 8.86 -9.74 -19.49
CA GLY A 198 8.83 -10.00 -20.93
C GLY A 198 7.53 -10.63 -21.45
N ALA A 199 6.57 -10.96 -20.58
CA ALA A 199 5.30 -11.53 -20.99
C ALA A 199 4.43 -10.44 -21.65
N GLN A 200 4.00 -10.67 -22.88
CA GLN A 200 3.10 -9.77 -23.60
C GLN A 200 1.64 -10.02 -23.19
N ALA A 201 0.83 -8.96 -23.20
CA ALA A 201 -0.61 -9.09 -23.06
C ALA A 201 -1.17 -9.97 -24.19
N GLY A 202 -1.97 -10.97 -23.83
CA GLY A 202 -2.56 -11.92 -24.82
C GLY A 202 -3.72 -11.30 -25.59
N SER A 203 -4.11 -11.98 -26.68
CA SER A 203 -5.20 -11.54 -27.57
C SER A 203 -6.58 -11.51 -26.90
N PRO A 204 -7.52 -10.70 -27.41
CA PRO A 204 -8.80 -10.39 -26.77
C PRO A 204 -9.79 -11.57 -26.71
N VAL A 205 -10.48 -11.74 -25.59
CA VAL A 205 -11.68 -12.61 -25.41
C VAL A 205 -12.86 -11.75 -24.95
N ASP A 206 -14.07 -12.09 -25.40
CA ASP A 206 -15.26 -11.25 -25.26
C ASP A 206 -15.87 -11.16 -23.84
N ASN A 207 -16.39 -9.96 -23.53
CA ASN A 207 -17.31 -9.63 -22.45
C ASN A 207 -16.85 -9.83 -21.01
N PHE A 208 -16.05 -8.86 -20.49
CA PHE A 208 -15.94 -8.64 -19.06
C PHE A 208 -16.89 -7.52 -18.61
N GLU A 209 -17.95 -7.88 -17.88
CA GLU A 209 -18.73 -6.91 -17.11
C GLU A 209 -18.12 -6.77 -15.72
N VAL A 210 -17.45 -5.64 -15.48
CA VAL A 210 -17.11 -5.24 -14.10
C VAL A 210 -18.42 -5.06 -13.33
N PRO A 211 -18.58 -5.65 -12.13
CA PRO A 211 -19.80 -5.53 -11.34
C PRO A 211 -20.26 -4.07 -11.27
N LYS A 212 -21.42 -3.78 -11.88
CA LYS A 212 -22.06 -2.47 -11.81
C LYS A 212 -22.70 -2.36 -10.43
N GLY A 213 -22.21 -1.46 -9.64
CA GLY A 213 -22.96 -1.03 -8.46
C GLY A 213 -22.29 -1.31 -7.14
N LEU A 214 -21.41 -0.43 -6.82
CA LEU A 214 -21.28 0.12 -5.46
C LEU A 214 -20.61 1.48 -5.68
N THR A 215 -21.41 2.50 -5.85
CA THR A 215 -21.00 3.88 -5.65
C THR A 215 -20.41 3.95 -4.25
N GLN A 216 -19.17 4.43 -4.12
CA GLN A 216 -18.73 4.89 -2.80
C GLN A 216 -19.79 5.88 -2.35
N ILE A 217 -20.50 5.55 -1.28
CA ILE A 217 -21.32 6.53 -0.60
C ILE A 217 -20.34 7.63 -0.20
N PRO A 218 -20.52 8.87 -0.65
CA PRO A 218 -19.69 9.97 -0.15
C PRO A 218 -19.73 9.91 1.36
N ALA A 219 -18.59 10.15 2.03
CA ALA A 219 -18.61 10.27 3.47
C ALA A 219 -19.57 11.41 3.82
N ILE A 220 -20.70 11.06 4.40
CA ILE A 220 -21.70 12.02 4.86
C ILE A 220 -21.40 12.26 6.33
N TRP A 221 -20.91 13.45 6.64
CA TRP A 221 -20.81 13.90 8.03
C TRP A 221 -22.18 14.42 8.46
N SER A 222 -22.75 13.80 9.47
CA SER A 222 -23.96 14.33 10.15
C SER A 222 -23.62 15.62 10.92
N ASP A 223 -22.39 15.72 11.42
CA ASP A 223 -21.80 16.91 12.04
C ASP A 223 -20.38 17.08 11.50
N PRO A 224 -20.05 18.23 10.86
CA PRO A 224 -18.71 18.54 10.40
C PRO A 224 -17.64 18.57 11.48
N CYS A 225 -18.03 18.76 12.74
CA CYS A 225 -17.11 18.82 13.89
C CYS A 225 -16.76 17.44 14.45
N VAL A 226 -17.48 16.38 14.03
CA VAL A 226 -17.27 15.02 14.49
C VAL A 226 -16.57 14.20 13.39
N PRO A 227 -15.42 13.58 13.68
CA PRO A 227 -14.74 12.77 12.69
C PRO A 227 -15.44 11.43 12.48
N ILE A 228 -15.28 10.87 11.29
CA ILE A 228 -15.50 9.46 11.07
C ILE A 228 -14.28 8.73 11.58
N CYS A 229 -14.42 7.99 12.67
CA CYS A 229 -13.35 7.21 13.29
C CYS A 229 -13.54 5.72 12.97
N LEU A 230 -12.46 5.09 12.55
CA LEU A 230 -12.41 3.66 12.26
C LEU A 230 -11.17 3.08 12.93
N HIS A 231 -11.31 1.93 13.57
CA HIS A 231 -10.18 1.24 14.19
C HIS A 231 -10.30 -0.27 14.01
N GLN A 232 -9.17 -0.97 14.06
CA GLN A 232 -9.12 -2.39 13.81
C GLN A 232 -7.90 -3.04 14.44
N ALA A 233 -8.12 -4.18 15.12
CA ALA A 233 -7.06 -5.07 15.58
C ALA A 233 -6.77 -6.14 14.51
N GLN A 234 -5.47 -6.45 14.33
CA GLN A 234 -5.00 -7.55 13.47
C GLN A 234 -3.77 -8.20 14.09
N GLU A 235 -3.42 -9.39 13.57
CA GLU A 235 -2.17 -10.04 13.93
C GLU A 235 -0.98 -9.11 13.61
N GLY A 236 -0.23 -8.73 14.64
CA GLY A 236 0.94 -7.87 14.54
C GLY A 236 0.70 -6.36 14.63
N GLY A 237 -0.52 -5.89 14.97
CA GLY A 237 -0.76 -4.47 15.21
C GLY A 237 -2.23 -4.08 15.33
N TRP A 238 -2.43 -2.84 15.73
CA TRP A 238 -3.72 -2.19 15.81
C TRP A 238 -3.68 -0.86 15.07
N SER A 239 -4.69 -0.58 14.27
CA SER A 239 -4.77 0.68 13.53
C SER A 239 -5.97 1.49 13.96
N ILE A 240 -5.82 2.79 13.92
CA ILE A 240 -6.90 3.74 14.08
C ILE A 240 -6.75 4.86 13.06
N GLY A 241 -7.87 5.29 12.51
CA GLY A 241 -7.90 6.36 11.54
C GLY A 241 -9.09 7.27 11.71
N TRP A 242 -8.89 8.55 11.42
CA TRP A 242 -9.92 9.58 11.44
C TRP A 242 -10.01 10.27 10.10
N ARG A 243 -11.25 10.53 9.69
CA ARG A 243 -11.56 11.41 8.57
C ARG A 243 -12.34 12.59 9.08
N TRP A 244 -11.78 13.77 8.87
CA TRP A 244 -12.39 15.03 9.28
C TRP A 244 -12.92 15.80 8.08
N HIS A 245 -14.06 16.46 8.28
CA HIS A 245 -14.64 17.32 7.27
C HIS A 245 -13.61 18.39 6.81
N PRO A 246 -13.57 18.77 5.51
CA PRO A 246 -12.57 19.73 5.00
C PRO A 246 -12.63 21.12 5.63
N SER A 247 -13.74 21.48 6.30
CA SER A 247 -13.82 22.73 7.08
C SER A 247 -13.01 22.72 8.36
N GLN A 248 -12.57 21.52 8.84
CA GLN A 248 -11.77 21.40 10.04
C GLN A 248 -10.29 21.60 9.71
N GLN A 249 -9.66 22.57 10.35
CA GLN A 249 -8.24 22.86 10.18
C GLN A 249 -7.45 22.36 11.37
N PHE A 250 -6.22 21.94 11.12
CA PHE A 250 -5.28 21.42 12.12
C PHE A 250 -4.01 22.24 12.15
N ASP A 251 -3.45 22.37 13.35
CA ASP A 251 -2.12 22.94 13.53
C ASP A 251 -1.04 21.83 13.35
N PRO A 252 -0.18 21.93 12.32
CA PRO A 252 0.88 20.95 12.09
C PRO A 252 1.89 20.83 13.25
N ALA A 253 2.09 21.90 14.05
CA ALA A 253 3.00 21.88 15.18
C ALA A 253 2.39 21.14 16.37
N LEU A 254 1.12 21.39 16.67
CA LEU A 254 0.39 20.66 17.72
C LEU A 254 0.25 19.18 17.39
N LEU A 255 -0.03 18.83 16.13
CA LEU A 255 -0.06 17.43 15.69
C LEU A 255 1.30 16.74 15.84
N ARG A 256 2.39 17.42 15.51
CA ARG A 256 3.74 16.87 15.73
C ARG A 256 3.99 16.61 17.21
N GLN A 257 3.66 17.56 18.07
CA GLN A 257 3.80 17.42 19.52
C GLN A 257 2.93 16.27 20.07
N TRP A 258 1.68 16.17 19.62
CA TRP A 258 0.77 15.09 20.01
C TRP A 258 1.35 13.72 19.61
N LEU A 259 1.84 13.58 18.39
CA LEU A 259 2.45 12.34 17.91
C LEU A 259 3.73 11.96 18.69
N GLN A 260 4.51 12.93 19.16
CA GLN A 260 5.70 12.64 19.98
C GLN A 260 5.36 12.03 21.36
N GLY A 261 4.14 12.25 21.84
CA GLY A 261 3.65 11.66 23.09
C GLY A 261 3.09 10.25 22.96
N LEU A 262 3.07 9.67 21.74
CA LEU A 262 2.46 8.38 21.45
C LEU A 262 3.50 7.35 20.95
N ASP A 263 3.28 6.08 21.27
CA ASP A 263 4.16 4.93 20.88
C ASP A 263 3.75 4.27 19.55
N TRP A 264 3.36 5.07 18.57
CA TRP A 264 2.97 4.57 17.24
C TRP A 264 4.14 3.95 16.47
N ARG A 265 3.84 2.97 15.63
CA ARG A 265 4.80 2.35 14.71
C ARG A 265 4.86 3.05 13.35
N ARG A 266 3.72 3.57 12.91
CA ARG A 266 3.58 4.34 11.66
C ARG A 266 2.51 5.40 11.83
N ALA A 267 2.76 6.56 11.26
CA ALA A 267 1.82 7.68 11.20
C ALA A 267 1.72 8.17 9.75
N LYS A 268 0.51 8.27 9.22
CA LYS A 268 0.21 8.86 7.92
C LYS A 268 -0.84 9.92 8.12
N LEU A 269 -0.57 11.10 7.57
CA LEU A 269 -1.45 12.25 7.71
C LEU A 269 -1.58 13.00 6.40
N VAL A 270 -2.78 13.45 6.10
CA VAL A 270 -3.03 14.57 5.20
C VAL A 270 -4.03 15.47 5.89
N ILE A 271 -3.72 16.73 6.04
CA ILE A 271 -4.50 17.67 6.83
C ILE A 271 -4.70 18.99 6.08
N HIS A 272 -5.82 19.62 6.34
CA HIS A 272 -6.06 21.02 6.04
C HIS A 272 -5.50 21.87 7.18
N SER A 273 -4.53 22.72 6.90
CA SER A 273 -3.95 23.67 7.83
C SER A 273 -4.26 25.11 7.40
N ALA A 274 -3.95 26.10 8.23
CA ALA A 274 -4.11 27.51 7.87
C ALA A 274 -3.34 27.89 6.59
N ASP A 275 -2.18 27.27 6.37
CA ASP A 275 -1.32 27.53 5.19
C ASP A 275 -1.67 26.65 3.98
N GLY A 276 -2.74 25.85 4.07
CA GLY A 276 -3.19 24.95 3.03
C GLY A 276 -3.05 23.48 3.39
N TRP A 277 -3.09 22.62 2.38
CA TRP A 277 -3.07 21.18 2.57
C TRP A 277 -1.64 20.64 2.62
N VAL A 278 -1.35 19.91 3.69
CA VAL A 278 -0.05 19.29 3.91
C VAL A 278 -0.20 17.81 4.26
N SER A 279 0.84 17.03 3.97
CA SER A 279 0.88 15.61 4.26
C SER A 279 2.18 15.21 4.95
N ALA A 280 2.14 14.12 5.69
CA ALA A 280 3.30 13.51 6.32
C ALA A 280 3.15 11.99 6.37
N ASN A 281 4.28 11.29 6.27
CA ASN A 281 4.38 9.85 6.45
C ASN A 281 5.64 9.56 7.26
N ALA A 282 5.49 8.89 8.39
CA ALA A 282 6.60 8.57 9.28
C ALA A 282 6.47 7.15 9.83
N VAL A 283 7.59 6.51 10.07
CA VAL A 283 7.71 5.27 10.83
C VAL A 283 8.39 5.55 12.16
N VAL A 284 8.27 4.63 13.11
CA VAL A 284 8.88 4.77 14.44
C VAL A 284 10.36 5.19 14.33
N ASN A 285 10.80 6.09 15.20
CA ASN A 285 12.16 6.65 15.20
C ASN A 285 12.53 7.51 13.98
N THR A 286 11.58 7.95 13.18
CA THR A 286 11.81 8.95 12.13
C THR A 286 11.16 10.29 12.47
N MET A 287 11.76 11.37 11.98
CA MET A 287 11.19 12.71 12.16
C MET A 287 9.99 12.89 11.24
N LEU A 288 8.86 13.35 11.78
CA LEU A 288 7.70 13.72 10.98
C LEU A 288 8.00 15.02 10.21
N THR A 289 8.00 14.92 8.90
CA THR A 289 8.24 16.06 7.98
C THR A 289 6.97 16.34 7.18
N TRP A 290 6.51 17.58 7.20
CA TRP A 290 5.37 18.04 6.43
C TRP A 290 5.79 18.41 5.01
N GLN A 291 4.96 18.03 4.04
CA GLN A 291 5.11 18.35 2.62
C GLN A 291 3.79 18.91 2.07
N PRO A 292 3.80 19.81 1.09
CA PRO A 292 2.60 20.23 0.39
C PRO A 292 1.84 19.03 -0.19
N SER A 293 0.52 19.07 -0.15
CA SER A 293 -0.34 18.02 -0.67
C SER A 293 -1.32 18.58 -1.71
N GLU A 294 -1.56 17.82 -2.76
CA GLU A 294 -2.60 18.11 -3.77
C GLU A 294 -4.00 17.63 -3.33
N TRP A 295 -4.10 16.92 -2.23
CA TRP A 295 -5.37 16.46 -1.67
C TRP A 295 -6.23 17.63 -1.18
N ARG A 296 -7.55 17.62 -1.45
CA ARG A 296 -8.48 18.74 -1.15
C ARG A 296 -9.85 18.29 -0.62
N ARG A 297 -10.00 17.00 -0.22
CA ARG A 297 -11.33 16.44 0.07
C ARG A 297 -11.69 16.37 1.55
N ASP A 298 -10.77 15.92 2.38
CA ASP A 298 -10.96 15.69 3.82
C ASP A 298 -9.59 15.58 4.50
N SER A 299 -9.51 15.93 5.78
CA SER A 299 -8.30 15.64 6.55
C SER A 299 -8.33 14.18 7.00
N ARG A 300 -7.22 13.48 6.84
CA ARG A 300 -7.05 12.06 7.18
C ARG A 300 -5.84 11.89 8.06
N ILE A 301 -6.02 11.18 9.16
CA ILE A 301 -4.97 10.88 10.12
C ILE A 301 -5.10 9.40 10.44
N GLU A 302 -4.01 8.67 10.26
CA GLU A 302 -3.96 7.24 10.48
C GLU A 302 -2.73 6.88 11.28
N LEU A 303 -2.92 6.09 12.35
CA LEU A 303 -1.86 5.60 13.21
C LEU A 303 -1.92 4.08 13.29
N ILE A 304 -0.73 3.45 13.31
CA ILE A 304 -0.56 2.03 13.58
C ILE A 304 0.23 1.88 14.87
N PHE A 305 -0.29 1.08 15.80
CA PHE A 305 0.31 0.75 17.09
C PHE A 305 0.63 -0.74 17.16
N SER A 306 1.46 -1.13 18.12
CA SER A 306 1.73 -2.54 18.43
C SER A 306 0.55 -3.20 19.14
N GLU A 307 -0.22 -2.44 19.91
CA GLU A 307 -1.33 -2.88 20.77
C GLU A 307 -2.50 -1.90 20.67
N GLU A 308 -3.69 -2.36 21.06
CA GLU A 308 -4.90 -1.55 21.11
C GLU A 308 -4.74 -0.37 22.10
N LYS A 309 -5.31 0.77 21.75
CA LYS A 309 -5.31 2.01 22.55
C LYS A 309 -6.73 2.47 22.84
N ASP A 310 -6.89 3.33 23.84
CA ASP A 310 -8.17 3.97 24.12
C ASP A 310 -8.55 4.94 23.01
N VAL A 311 -9.57 4.56 22.24
CA VAL A 311 -10.09 5.32 21.09
C VAL A 311 -10.61 6.68 21.52
N ALA A 312 -11.30 6.77 22.67
CA ALA A 312 -11.92 8.00 23.13
C ALA A 312 -10.86 9.02 23.57
N GLU A 313 -9.81 8.56 24.25
CA GLU A 313 -8.70 9.41 24.66
C GLU A 313 -7.89 9.90 23.47
N LEU A 314 -7.57 9.02 22.50
CA LEU A 314 -6.88 9.40 21.28
C LEU A 314 -7.69 10.43 20.48
N GLN A 315 -8.99 10.22 20.33
CA GLN A 315 -9.85 11.16 19.60
C GLN A 315 -9.97 12.51 20.29
N LYS A 316 -10.08 12.52 21.61
CA LYS A 316 -10.13 13.74 22.43
C LYS A 316 -8.84 14.57 22.32
N THR A 317 -7.70 13.90 22.46
CA THR A 317 -6.39 14.58 22.38
C THR A 317 -6.06 15.02 20.96
N LEU A 318 -6.43 14.25 19.94
CA LEU A 318 -6.34 14.66 18.53
C LEU A 318 -7.21 15.88 18.24
N ALA A 319 -8.43 15.90 18.75
CA ALA A 319 -9.35 17.03 18.55
C ALA A 319 -8.81 18.36 19.11
N ALA A 320 -7.96 18.32 20.12
CA ALA A 320 -7.28 19.48 20.68
C ALA A 320 -6.20 20.07 19.74
N CYS A 321 -5.80 19.36 18.70
CA CYS A 321 -4.85 19.85 17.69
C CYS A 321 -5.54 20.66 16.55
N ARG A 322 -6.85 20.89 16.63
CA ARG A 322 -7.59 21.74 15.67
C ARG A 322 -7.40 23.24 16.00
N GLN A 323 -7.53 24.04 14.96
CA GLN A 323 -7.58 25.51 15.03
C GLN A 323 -9.01 26.01 15.10
#